data_e138ad97469f86551b1e7020eb5d8d03
#
_entry.id   e138ad97469f86551b1e7020eb5d8d03
#
_cell.length_a   1.000
_cell.length_b   1.000
_cell.length_c   1.000
_cell.angle_alpha   90.00
_cell.angle_beta   90.00
_cell.angle_gamma   90.00
#
_symmetry.space_group_name_H-M   'P 1'
#
loop_
_entity.id
_entity.type
_entity.pdbx_description
1 polymer ?
#
loop_
_entity_poly.entity_id
_entity_poly.type
_entity_poly.pdbx_seq_one_letter_code
_entity_poly.pdbx_strand_id
1 'polypeptide(L)'
;MNASKTVRQTFPVLEMSCAACAARVEKTLNRQPGVCSASVNYAAATATVEYDSGTCSPEALRTAIQNAGYDLVITAQEEKASQEADEAHNRRFRQLKFRATWAIVLAVPISVISMFFMDLPGAGYLLWILSTPVVFWLGRDFFISAWKQFRHRSANMDTLVANSTGIAYLFSLFNLFFPEFWLSRGIHPHVYFEASSVIIAFILLGRLLEERAKGNTSTAIKKLMGLQPQTVTRISTSGEPEEIAIGQVCTGDIIQVRPGEKIAVDGVVTEGSSYVDESMLNGEPVPVRKQTASKVYAGTINQKGSFRFQAEKVGSDTMLAHIIRMVQDAQGSKAPVQKLVDRIASVFVPAIILIAFITFLAWLILAPSNGFTQGLLAAVTVLIIACPCALGLATPTAIMVGIGKGAELGILIKDAESLETARKVDTIVLDKTGTLTEGRPVVTDLIWDNEQEKCEAAFFLSLIHISEPTR
;
A
#
# COMPACT_ATOMS: atom_id res chain seq x y z
N MET A 1 16.07 11.15 36.01
CA MET A 1 16.36 10.78 34.61
C MET A 1 15.12 10.06 34.11
N ASN A 2 14.23 10.76 33.37
CA ASN A 2 13.06 10.14 32.77
C ASN A 2 13.53 9.19 31.68
N ALA A 3 13.18 7.93 31.77
CA ALA A 3 13.43 6.95 30.73
C ALA A 3 12.73 7.44 29.45
N SER A 4 13.49 7.75 28.41
CA SER A 4 12.98 8.10 27.10
C SER A 4 12.14 6.94 26.58
N LYS A 5 10.83 7.17 26.42
CA LYS A 5 9.89 6.13 25.98
C LYS A 5 9.84 6.19 24.45
N THR A 6 10.65 5.38 23.79
CA THR A 6 10.59 5.22 22.34
C THR A 6 9.23 4.64 21.96
N VAL A 7 8.51 5.36 21.12
CA VAL A 7 7.19 4.97 20.61
C VAL A 7 7.32 4.71 19.12
N ARG A 8 6.78 3.58 18.65
CA ARG A 8 6.64 3.25 17.22
C ARG A 8 5.18 3.41 16.81
N GLN A 9 4.93 4.28 15.84
CA GLN A 9 3.58 4.59 15.39
C GLN A 9 3.53 4.73 13.87
N THR A 10 2.42 4.28 13.27
CA THR A 10 2.17 4.37 11.83
C THR A 10 1.10 5.43 11.57
N PHE A 11 1.42 6.36 10.68
CA PHE A 11 0.56 7.47 10.28
C PHE A 11 0.20 7.38 8.81
N PRO A 12 -1.06 7.59 8.41
CA PRO A 12 -1.41 7.81 7.01
C PRO A 12 -0.78 9.11 6.50
N VAL A 13 -0.22 9.06 5.29
CA VAL A 13 0.39 10.22 4.62
C VAL A 13 -0.41 10.57 3.38
N LEU A 14 -0.85 11.81 3.30
CA LEU A 14 -1.63 12.32 2.19
C LEU A 14 -0.72 13.02 1.16
N GLU A 15 -1.23 13.16 -0.07
CA GLU A 15 -0.60 13.88 -1.20
C GLU A 15 0.68 13.25 -1.79
N MET A 16 1.05 12.05 -1.41
CA MET A 16 2.15 11.34 -2.10
C MET A 16 1.69 10.87 -3.48
N SER A 17 2.33 11.37 -4.54
CA SER A 17 1.98 11.05 -5.93
C SER A 17 2.96 10.10 -6.62
N CYS A 18 4.11 9.82 -6.00
CA CYS A 18 5.15 8.96 -6.58
C CYS A 18 6.11 8.42 -5.52
N ALA A 19 6.88 7.38 -5.86
CA ALA A 19 7.89 6.79 -4.96
C ALA A 19 8.95 7.82 -4.50
N ALA A 20 9.33 8.78 -5.35
CA ALA A 20 10.24 9.86 -4.97
C ALA A 20 9.63 10.79 -3.89
N CYS A 21 8.30 10.95 -3.88
CA CYS A 21 7.59 11.67 -2.83
C CYS A 21 7.71 10.94 -1.49
N ALA A 22 7.51 9.61 -1.51
CA ALA A 22 7.67 8.78 -0.31
C ALA A 22 9.10 8.82 0.23
N ALA A 23 10.12 8.72 -0.62
CA ALA A 23 11.52 8.85 -0.23
C ALA A 23 11.82 10.23 0.39
N ARG A 24 11.16 11.28 -0.09
CA ARG A 24 11.30 12.62 0.47
C ARG A 24 10.63 12.75 1.84
N VAL A 25 9.41 12.25 2.01
CA VAL A 25 8.72 12.20 3.31
C VAL A 25 9.58 11.45 4.32
N GLU A 26 10.11 10.28 3.95
CA GLU A 26 11.00 9.46 4.77
C GLU A 26 12.25 10.21 5.19
N LYS A 27 12.93 10.89 4.24
CA LYS A 27 14.11 11.70 4.53
C LYS A 27 13.79 12.89 5.43
N THR A 28 12.61 13.49 5.29
CA THR A 28 12.17 14.61 6.13
C THR A 28 11.91 14.16 7.55
N LEU A 29 11.23 13.02 7.73
CA LEU A 29 10.97 12.43 9.05
C LEU A 29 12.26 12.01 9.75
N ASN A 30 13.17 11.31 9.07
CA ASN A 30 14.46 10.88 9.63
C ASN A 30 15.41 12.03 10.01
N ARG A 31 15.11 13.26 9.58
CA ARG A 31 15.87 14.45 9.96
C ARG A 31 15.31 15.22 11.16
N GLN A 32 14.13 14.81 11.63
CA GLN A 32 13.53 15.49 12.78
C GLN A 32 14.24 15.11 14.08
N PRO A 33 14.45 16.09 14.98
CA PRO A 33 14.98 15.80 16.31
C PRO A 33 14.06 14.82 17.06
N GLY A 34 14.65 13.81 17.70
CA GLY A 34 13.89 12.81 18.46
C GLY A 34 13.36 11.65 17.62
N VAL A 35 13.52 11.63 16.31
CA VAL A 35 13.18 10.48 15.46
C VAL A 35 14.36 9.52 15.39
N CYS A 36 14.16 8.27 15.83
CA CYS A 36 15.13 7.19 15.78
C CYS A 36 15.18 6.55 14.39
N SER A 37 14.01 6.23 13.84
CA SER A 37 13.87 5.71 12.48
C SER A 37 12.49 6.05 11.90
N ALA A 38 12.44 6.27 10.59
CA ALA A 38 11.21 6.42 9.87
C ALA A 38 11.30 5.68 8.53
N SER A 39 10.23 4.97 8.19
CA SER A 39 10.05 4.27 6.92
C SER A 39 8.71 4.63 6.30
N VAL A 40 8.69 4.91 4.99
CA VAL A 40 7.49 5.33 4.28
C VAL A 40 7.11 4.31 3.22
N ASN A 41 5.90 3.79 3.32
CA ASN A 41 5.31 2.92 2.31
C ASN A 41 4.45 3.75 1.35
N TYR A 42 4.93 3.90 0.11
CA TYR A 42 4.20 4.63 -0.93
C TYR A 42 2.89 3.94 -1.33
N ALA A 43 2.88 2.61 -1.39
CA ALA A 43 1.74 1.85 -1.87
C ALA A 43 0.60 1.80 -0.84
N ALA A 44 0.93 1.70 0.45
CA ALA A 44 -0.04 1.80 1.56
C ALA A 44 -0.36 3.25 1.94
N ALA A 45 0.37 4.22 1.40
CA ALA A 45 0.30 5.64 1.77
C ALA A 45 0.49 5.86 3.28
N THR A 46 1.44 5.16 3.93
CA THR A 46 1.70 5.24 5.36
C THR A 46 3.16 5.54 5.67
N ALA A 47 3.41 6.20 6.81
CA ALA A 47 4.73 6.40 7.39
C ALA A 47 4.77 5.74 8.78
N THR A 48 5.67 4.80 8.98
CA THR A 48 5.97 4.23 10.29
C THR A 48 7.16 4.96 10.87
N VAL A 49 6.97 5.60 12.03
CA VAL A 49 7.97 6.43 12.70
C VAL A 49 8.23 5.90 14.09
N GLU A 50 9.49 5.71 14.40
CA GLU A 50 9.98 5.37 15.73
C GLU A 50 10.64 6.63 16.32
N TYR A 51 10.06 7.17 17.38
CA TYR A 51 10.48 8.45 17.96
C TYR A 51 10.41 8.44 19.48
N ASP A 52 11.20 9.32 20.09
CA ASP A 52 11.19 9.58 21.54
C ASP A 52 10.06 10.56 21.86
N SER A 53 9.04 10.09 22.56
CA SER A 53 7.86 10.87 22.95
C SER A 53 8.18 12.06 23.87
N GLY A 54 9.35 12.07 24.52
CA GLY A 54 9.81 13.20 25.34
C GLY A 54 10.41 14.35 24.53
N THR A 55 10.87 14.06 23.31
CA THR A 55 11.60 15.03 22.45
C THR A 55 10.81 15.41 21.20
N CYS A 56 9.95 14.53 20.69
CA CYS A 56 9.18 14.73 19.45
C CYS A 56 7.72 14.39 19.67
N SER A 57 6.81 15.26 19.16
CA SER A 57 5.38 15.01 19.18
C SER A 57 4.87 14.67 17.77
N PRO A 58 3.74 13.95 17.64
CA PRO A 58 3.08 13.71 16.35
C PRO A 58 2.79 15.01 15.57
N GLU A 59 2.40 16.09 16.27
CA GLU A 59 2.11 17.40 15.67
C GLU A 59 3.37 18.04 15.07
N ALA A 60 4.53 17.86 15.71
CA ALA A 60 5.81 18.32 15.17
C ALA A 60 6.18 17.57 13.90
N LEU A 61 5.94 16.24 13.86
CA LEU A 61 6.12 15.42 12.66
C LEU A 61 5.20 15.89 11.53
N ARG A 62 3.92 16.16 11.83
CA ARG A 62 2.96 16.69 10.86
C ARG A 62 3.41 18.01 10.28
N THR A 63 3.83 18.95 11.14
CA THR A 63 4.30 20.27 10.70
C THR A 63 5.51 20.14 9.77
N ALA A 64 6.45 19.26 10.10
CA ALA A 64 7.62 19.01 9.26
C ALA A 64 7.24 18.46 7.87
N ILE A 65 6.24 17.57 7.83
CA ILE A 65 5.72 16.98 6.60
C ILE A 65 4.91 18.00 5.79
N GLN A 66 4.11 18.85 6.43
CA GLN A 66 3.40 19.94 5.77
C GLN A 66 4.36 20.95 5.12
N ASN A 67 5.45 21.28 5.79
CA ASN A 67 6.51 22.14 5.21
C ASN A 67 7.20 21.49 4.00
N ALA A 68 7.20 20.14 3.90
CA ALA A 68 7.69 19.42 2.74
C ALA A 68 6.67 19.30 1.61
N GLY A 69 5.42 19.78 1.83
CA GLY A 69 4.35 19.80 0.83
C GLY A 69 3.45 18.55 0.83
N TYR A 70 3.42 17.81 1.94
CA TYR A 70 2.56 16.64 2.18
C TYR A 70 1.77 16.83 3.46
N ASP A 71 0.85 15.94 3.81
CA ASP A 71 0.18 15.98 5.12
C ASP A 71 0.22 14.60 5.80
N LEU A 72 0.17 14.64 7.13
CA LEU A 72 0.23 13.46 8.00
C LEU A 72 -1.03 13.45 8.87
N VAL A 73 -1.82 12.37 8.79
CA VAL A 73 -3.06 12.26 9.56
C VAL A 73 -2.72 11.84 10.99
N ILE A 74 -3.03 12.71 11.94
CA ILE A 74 -2.87 12.46 13.38
C ILE A 74 -4.26 12.43 13.99
N THR A 75 -4.71 11.23 14.35
CA THR A 75 -5.99 11.06 15.05
C THR A 75 -5.76 10.13 16.22
N ALA A 76 -6.29 10.47 17.38
CA ALA A 76 -6.14 9.70 18.62
C ALA A 76 -6.81 8.31 18.59
N GLN A 77 -7.70 8.09 17.60
CA GLN A 77 -8.39 6.82 17.37
C GLN A 77 -7.96 6.24 16.01
N GLU A 78 -7.27 5.11 16.00
CA GLU A 78 -6.78 4.42 14.80
C GLU A 78 -7.89 4.15 13.77
N GLU A 79 -9.10 3.83 14.22
CA GLU A 79 -10.27 3.61 13.34
C GLU A 79 -10.67 4.88 12.56
N LYS A 80 -10.69 6.04 13.21
CA LYS A 80 -11.00 7.32 12.53
C LYS A 80 -9.91 7.73 11.56
N ALA A 81 -8.64 7.53 11.92
CA ALA A 81 -7.50 7.79 11.03
C ALA A 81 -7.57 6.93 9.77
N SER A 82 -7.95 5.66 9.92
CA SER A 82 -8.14 4.75 8.78
C SER A 82 -9.32 5.16 7.89
N GLN A 83 -10.45 5.57 8.49
CA GLN A 83 -11.62 6.05 7.74
C GLN A 83 -11.32 7.34 6.97
N GLU A 84 -10.65 8.31 7.59
CA GLU A 84 -10.24 9.57 6.93
C GLU A 84 -9.27 9.31 5.77
N ALA A 85 -8.33 8.38 5.95
CA ALA A 85 -7.40 7.98 4.90
C ALA A 85 -8.12 7.29 3.73
N ASP A 86 -9.09 6.42 4.01
CA ASP A 86 -9.90 5.74 2.99
C ASP A 86 -10.80 6.73 2.23
N GLU A 87 -11.40 7.68 2.91
CA GLU A 87 -12.19 8.72 2.26
C GLU A 87 -11.32 9.62 1.37
N ALA A 88 -10.13 10.01 1.84
CA ALA A 88 -9.17 10.79 1.07
C ALA A 88 -8.71 10.02 -0.17
N HIS A 89 -8.41 8.71 -0.03
CA HIS A 89 -8.05 7.83 -1.13
C HIS A 89 -9.20 7.72 -2.16
N ASN A 90 -10.43 7.48 -1.71
CA ASN A 90 -11.60 7.36 -2.58
C ASN A 90 -11.94 8.68 -3.30
N ARG A 91 -11.76 9.84 -2.64
CA ARG A 91 -11.91 11.16 -3.29
C ARG A 91 -10.86 11.35 -4.38
N ARG A 92 -9.61 11.02 -4.08
CA ARG A 92 -8.50 11.11 -5.04
C ARG A 92 -8.70 10.17 -6.22
N PHE A 93 -9.11 8.92 -5.99
CA PHE A 93 -9.41 7.96 -7.05
C PHE A 93 -10.52 8.46 -7.98
N ARG A 94 -11.62 9.00 -7.43
CA ARG A 94 -12.73 9.57 -8.23
C ARG A 94 -12.25 10.77 -9.05
N GLN A 95 -11.47 11.67 -8.48
CA GLN A 95 -10.91 12.81 -9.21
C GLN A 95 -9.98 12.37 -10.33
N LEU A 96 -9.10 11.39 -10.05
CA LEU A 96 -8.18 10.84 -11.04
C LEU A 96 -8.92 10.14 -12.17
N LYS A 97 -9.95 9.34 -11.84
CA LYS A 97 -10.83 8.70 -12.82
C LYS A 97 -11.50 9.73 -13.73
N PHE A 98 -12.08 10.78 -13.16
CA PHE A 98 -12.70 11.88 -13.93
C PHE A 98 -11.69 12.51 -14.87
N ARG A 99 -10.51 12.91 -14.39
CA ARG A 99 -9.47 13.55 -15.19
C ARG A 99 -8.95 12.63 -16.30
N ALA A 100 -8.67 11.37 -16.00
CA ALA A 100 -8.19 10.40 -16.98
C ALA A 100 -9.24 10.16 -18.09
N THR A 101 -10.51 9.98 -17.72
CA THR A 101 -11.59 9.77 -18.68
C THR A 101 -11.74 10.97 -19.61
N TRP A 102 -11.80 12.19 -19.08
CA TRP A 102 -11.94 13.39 -19.90
C TRP A 102 -10.68 13.70 -20.72
N ALA A 103 -9.49 13.41 -20.19
CA ALA A 103 -8.26 13.55 -20.96
C ALA A 103 -8.24 12.63 -22.19
N ILE A 104 -8.68 11.39 -22.04
CA ILE A 104 -8.79 10.44 -23.15
C ILE A 104 -9.87 10.88 -24.14
N VAL A 105 -11.06 11.27 -23.65
CA VAL A 105 -12.18 11.74 -24.49
C VAL A 105 -11.78 12.94 -25.35
N LEU A 106 -10.94 13.84 -24.83
CA LEU A 106 -10.45 15.00 -25.57
C LEU A 106 -9.22 14.64 -26.44
N ALA A 107 -8.34 13.76 -25.99
CA ALA A 107 -7.13 13.38 -26.75
C ALA A 107 -7.45 12.61 -28.04
N VAL A 108 -8.52 11.79 -28.06
CA VAL A 108 -8.93 11.05 -29.25
C VAL A 108 -9.28 11.99 -30.42
N PRO A 109 -10.22 12.94 -30.29
CA PRO A 109 -10.50 13.86 -31.39
C PRO A 109 -9.30 14.76 -31.75
N ILE A 110 -8.49 15.20 -30.78
CA ILE A 110 -7.26 15.94 -31.04
C ILE A 110 -6.33 15.12 -31.96
N SER A 111 -6.12 13.83 -31.65
CA SER A 111 -5.28 12.95 -32.46
C SER A 111 -5.86 12.72 -33.86
N VAL A 112 -7.17 12.52 -33.97
CA VAL A 112 -7.85 12.33 -35.27
C VAL A 112 -7.72 13.58 -36.12
N ILE A 113 -7.94 14.75 -35.56
CA ILE A 113 -7.85 16.03 -36.30
C ILE A 113 -6.40 16.26 -36.74
N SER A 114 -5.44 16.06 -35.86
CA SER A 114 -4.01 16.22 -36.16
C SER A 114 -3.52 15.26 -37.26
N MET A 115 -4.08 14.04 -37.29
CA MET A 115 -3.61 12.99 -38.20
C MET A 115 -4.26 13.04 -39.58
N PHE A 116 -5.54 13.39 -39.66
CA PHE A 116 -6.34 13.28 -40.87
C PHE A 116 -6.87 14.61 -41.41
N PHE A 117 -6.92 15.67 -40.60
CA PHE A 117 -7.59 16.92 -40.91
C PHE A 117 -6.71 18.17 -40.69
N MET A 118 -5.37 18.00 -40.73
CA MET A 118 -4.44 19.09 -40.46
C MET A 118 -4.50 20.20 -41.52
N ASP A 119 -4.86 19.84 -42.77
CA ASP A 119 -4.95 20.76 -43.91
C ASP A 119 -6.23 21.63 -43.90
N LEU A 120 -7.18 21.36 -43.01
CA LEU A 120 -8.38 22.17 -42.91
C LEU A 120 -8.06 23.58 -42.39
N PRO A 121 -8.62 24.61 -43.00
CA PRO A 121 -8.44 25.99 -42.51
C PRO A 121 -8.97 26.08 -41.06
N GLY A 122 -8.11 26.48 -40.13
CA GLY A 122 -8.48 26.63 -38.72
C GLY A 122 -8.25 25.37 -37.84
N ALA A 123 -7.80 24.26 -38.40
CA ALA A 123 -7.51 23.04 -37.61
C ALA A 123 -6.57 23.31 -36.44
N GLY A 124 -5.53 24.12 -36.63
CA GLY A 124 -4.59 24.50 -35.56
C GLY A 124 -5.26 25.22 -34.39
N TYR A 125 -6.22 26.10 -34.66
CA TYR A 125 -6.99 26.79 -33.59
C TYR A 125 -7.92 25.83 -32.86
N LEU A 126 -8.55 24.89 -33.56
CA LEU A 126 -9.38 23.86 -32.95
C LEU A 126 -8.55 22.94 -32.02
N LEU A 127 -7.38 22.51 -32.50
CA LEU A 127 -6.42 21.72 -31.70
C LEU A 127 -5.98 22.48 -30.44
N TRP A 128 -5.68 23.78 -30.57
CA TRP A 128 -5.35 24.65 -29.46
C TRP A 128 -6.48 24.70 -28.40
N ILE A 129 -7.71 24.97 -28.83
CA ILE A 129 -8.89 25.08 -27.93
C ILE A 129 -9.11 23.74 -27.18
N LEU A 130 -9.02 22.61 -27.89
CA LEU A 130 -9.24 21.29 -27.30
C LEU A 130 -8.09 20.84 -26.38
N SER A 131 -6.84 21.20 -26.71
CA SER A 131 -5.67 20.79 -25.92
C SER A 131 -5.49 21.60 -24.64
N THR A 132 -5.89 22.86 -24.64
CA THR A 132 -5.74 23.77 -23.50
C THR A 132 -6.36 23.21 -22.20
N PRO A 133 -7.61 22.72 -22.17
CA PRO A 133 -8.16 22.11 -20.97
C PRO A 133 -7.45 20.81 -20.58
N VAL A 134 -6.93 20.04 -21.54
CA VAL A 134 -6.17 18.82 -21.24
C VAL A 134 -4.88 19.16 -20.50
N VAL A 135 -4.13 20.14 -21.01
CA VAL A 135 -2.83 20.53 -20.46
C VAL A 135 -2.96 21.24 -19.11
N PHE A 136 -3.77 22.28 -19.02
CA PHE A 136 -3.79 23.17 -17.86
C PHE A 136 -4.84 22.84 -16.80
N TRP A 137 -5.92 22.16 -17.13
CA TRP A 137 -6.92 21.76 -16.15
C TRP A 137 -6.78 20.29 -15.74
N LEU A 138 -6.79 19.36 -16.68
CA LEU A 138 -6.67 17.93 -16.38
C LEU A 138 -5.24 17.55 -15.96
N GLY A 139 -4.22 18.15 -16.60
CA GLY A 139 -2.81 17.95 -16.33
C GLY A 139 -2.20 18.85 -15.25
N ARG A 140 -2.98 19.73 -14.61
CA ARG A 140 -2.46 20.77 -13.68
C ARG A 140 -1.55 20.24 -12.58
N ASP A 141 -1.81 19.03 -12.09
CA ASP A 141 -1.07 18.46 -10.96
C ASP A 141 0.39 18.19 -11.33
N PHE A 142 0.68 17.89 -12.60
CA PHE A 142 2.05 17.73 -13.09
C PHE A 142 2.84 19.05 -12.97
N PHE A 143 2.22 20.17 -13.37
CA PHE A 143 2.85 21.49 -13.32
C PHE A 143 3.03 21.96 -11.86
N ILE A 144 2.03 21.75 -11.00
CA ILE A 144 2.13 22.07 -9.57
C ILE A 144 3.22 21.26 -8.90
N SER A 145 3.28 19.95 -9.17
CA SER A 145 4.31 19.06 -8.65
C SER A 145 5.70 19.47 -9.15
N ALA A 146 5.83 19.75 -10.45
CA ALA A 146 7.09 20.21 -11.05
C ALA A 146 7.59 21.51 -10.41
N TRP A 147 6.69 22.48 -10.19
CA TRP A 147 7.01 23.75 -9.53
C TRP A 147 7.48 23.57 -8.08
N LYS A 148 6.75 22.73 -7.31
CA LYS A 148 7.15 22.35 -5.94
C LYS A 148 8.56 21.71 -5.94
N GLN A 149 8.84 20.78 -6.89
CA GLN A 149 10.14 20.11 -6.99
C GLN A 149 11.26 21.08 -7.39
N PHE A 150 11.02 21.96 -8.36
CA PHE A 150 11.99 22.99 -8.78
C PHE A 150 12.40 23.88 -7.61
N ARG A 151 11.43 24.34 -6.81
CA ARG A 151 11.69 25.18 -5.63
C ARG A 151 12.57 24.48 -4.60
N HIS A 152 12.55 23.16 -4.58
CA HIS A 152 13.34 22.34 -3.67
C HIS A 152 14.58 21.71 -4.31
N ARG A 153 14.99 22.17 -5.50
CA ARG A 153 16.15 21.69 -6.25
C ARG A 153 16.15 20.18 -6.43
N SER A 154 14.98 19.59 -6.70
CA SER A 154 14.82 18.18 -7.00
C SER A 154 14.02 18.02 -8.30
N ALA A 155 14.17 16.88 -8.95
CA ALA A 155 13.41 16.52 -10.14
C ALA A 155 12.76 15.15 -9.93
N ASN A 156 11.54 15.02 -10.41
CA ASN A 156 10.81 13.76 -10.42
C ASN A 156 10.17 13.53 -11.79
N MET A 157 9.40 12.45 -11.92
CA MET A 157 8.67 12.12 -13.13
C MET A 157 7.74 13.28 -13.57
N ASP A 158 7.04 13.93 -12.62
CA ASP A 158 6.14 15.03 -12.93
C ASP A 158 6.86 16.22 -13.54
N THR A 159 8.14 16.45 -13.14
CA THR A 159 9.00 17.48 -13.71
C THR A 159 9.29 17.20 -15.19
N LEU A 160 9.57 15.94 -15.54
CA LEU A 160 9.79 15.55 -16.93
C LEU A 160 8.54 15.74 -17.77
N VAL A 161 7.38 15.29 -17.27
CA VAL A 161 6.08 15.43 -17.94
C VAL A 161 5.72 16.90 -18.14
N ALA A 162 5.79 17.70 -17.08
CA ALA A 162 5.46 19.13 -17.15
C ALA A 162 6.35 19.89 -18.12
N ASN A 163 7.68 19.63 -18.11
CA ASN A 163 8.61 20.27 -19.00
C ASN A 163 8.34 19.87 -20.47
N SER A 164 8.22 18.57 -20.74
CA SER A 164 8.02 18.08 -22.11
C SER A 164 6.70 18.55 -22.72
N THR A 165 5.59 18.39 -21.99
CA THR A 165 4.26 18.81 -22.47
C THR A 165 4.14 20.33 -22.51
N GLY A 166 4.71 21.05 -21.55
CA GLY A 166 4.73 22.51 -21.52
C GLY A 166 5.54 23.10 -22.68
N ILE A 167 6.73 22.59 -22.96
CA ILE A 167 7.56 23.03 -24.09
C ILE A 167 6.86 22.74 -25.41
N ALA A 168 6.34 21.52 -25.60
CA ALA A 168 5.62 21.15 -26.83
C ALA A 168 4.37 22.05 -27.05
N TYR A 169 3.62 22.36 -25.98
CA TYR A 169 2.46 23.24 -26.05
C TYR A 169 2.84 24.69 -26.39
N LEU A 170 3.85 25.26 -25.68
CA LEU A 170 4.30 26.64 -25.94
C LEU A 170 4.91 26.78 -27.34
N PHE A 171 5.65 25.77 -27.80
CA PHE A 171 6.18 25.74 -29.16
C PHE A 171 5.05 25.71 -30.21
N SER A 172 4.03 24.90 -29.98
CA SER A 172 2.87 24.84 -30.86
C SER A 172 2.08 26.16 -30.87
N LEU A 173 1.98 26.81 -29.72
CA LEU A 173 1.35 28.13 -29.60
C LEU A 173 2.13 29.18 -30.40
N PHE A 174 3.45 29.18 -30.29
CA PHE A 174 4.30 30.06 -31.08
C PHE A 174 4.13 29.81 -32.58
N ASN A 175 4.14 28.55 -33.02
CA ASN A 175 3.94 28.21 -34.43
C ASN A 175 2.57 28.59 -34.97
N LEU A 176 1.52 28.55 -34.13
CA LEU A 176 0.16 28.91 -34.51
C LEU A 176 -0.03 30.44 -34.69
N PHE A 177 0.55 31.23 -33.78
CA PHE A 177 0.34 32.69 -33.80
C PHE A 177 1.38 33.45 -34.61
N PHE A 178 2.58 32.85 -34.84
CA PHE A 178 3.66 33.47 -35.60
C PHE A 178 4.14 32.59 -36.77
N PRO A 179 3.26 32.14 -37.69
CA PRO A 179 3.61 31.29 -38.79
C PRO A 179 4.61 31.94 -39.78
N GLU A 180 4.53 33.25 -39.95
CA GLU A 180 5.39 34.03 -40.82
C GLU A 180 6.87 33.97 -40.48
N PHE A 181 7.15 33.82 -39.18
CA PHE A 181 8.55 33.63 -38.70
C PHE A 181 9.21 32.39 -39.32
N TRP A 182 8.47 31.31 -39.57
CA TRP A 182 8.97 30.09 -40.17
C TRP A 182 8.86 30.10 -41.67
N LEU A 183 7.76 30.62 -42.21
CA LEU A 183 7.52 30.72 -43.66
C LEU A 183 8.57 31.60 -44.34
N SER A 184 9.00 32.69 -43.72
CA SER A 184 10.10 33.54 -44.24
C SER A 184 11.44 32.83 -44.33
N ARG A 185 11.60 31.67 -43.64
CA ARG A 185 12.81 30.79 -43.65
C ARG A 185 12.58 29.54 -44.46
N GLY A 186 11.48 29.42 -45.19
CA GLY A 186 11.14 28.26 -46.03
C GLY A 186 10.72 27.02 -45.21
N ILE A 187 10.31 27.21 -43.97
CA ILE A 187 9.90 26.12 -43.07
C ILE A 187 8.37 26.21 -42.86
N HIS A 188 7.67 25.09 -43.09
CA HIS A 188 6.26 24.99 -42.74
C HIS A 188 6.10 24.72 -41.26
N PRO A 189 5.43 25.61 -40.47
CA PRO A 189 5.26 25.42 -39.04
C PRO A 189 4.23 24.30 -38.75
N HIS A 190 4.66 23.28 -37.99
CA HIS A 190 3.77 22.25 -37.48
C HIS A 190 3.42 22.53 -36.02
N VAL A 191 2.17 22.23 -35.63
CA VAL A 191 1.73 22.26 -34.26
C VAL A 191 1.79 20.86 -33.66
N TYR A 192 2.04 20.74 -32.35
CA TYR A 192 2.25 19.48 -31.59
C TYR A 192 1.32 19.44 -30.36
N PHE A 193 0.13 20.02 -30.47
CA PHE A 193 -0.87 20.02 -29.41
C PHE A 193 -1.35 18.61 -29.06
N GLU A 194 -1.42 17.73 -30.06
CA GLU A 194 -1.75 16.33 -29.91
C GLU A 194 -0.72 15.60 -29.04
N ALA A 195 0.58 15.85 -29.25
CA ALA A 195 1.63 15.24 -28.46
C ALA A 195 1.45 15.58 -26.96
N SER A 196 1.28 16.86 -26.62
CA SER A 196 1.06 17.29 -25.23
C SER A 196 -0.18 16.65 -24.62
N SER A 197 -1.29 16.58 -25.37
CA SER A 197 -2.57 16.05 -24.88
C SER A 197 -2.53 14.53 -24.70
N VAL A 198 -1.99 13.81 -25.67
CA VAL A 198 -1.88 12.35 -25.66
C VAL A 198 -0.98 11.88 -24.50
N ILE A 199 0.15 12.57 -24.30
CA ILE A 199 1.08 12.24 -23.21
C ILE A 199 0.36 12.38 -21.85
N ILE A 200 -0.32 13.50 -21.62
CA ILE A 200 -1.06 13.72 -20.36
C ILE A 200 -2.15 12.67 -20.20
N ALA A 201 -2.90 12.34 -21.26
CA ALA A 201 -3.95 11.34 -21.21
C ALA A 201 -3.41 9.95 -20.86
N PHE A 202 -2.31 9.51 -21.49
CA PHE A 202 -1.68 8.22 -21.20
C PHE A 202 -1.08 8.15 -19.78
N ILE A 203 -0.45 9.22 -19.31
CA ILE A 203 0.10 9.23 -17.96
C ILE A 203 -1.01 9.24 -16.90
N LEU A 204 -2.10 9.97 -17.12
CA LEU A 204 -3.27 9.93 -16.24
C LEU A 204 -3.94 8.55 -16.23
N LEU A 205 -4.02 7.88 -17.40
CA LEU A 205 -4.49 6.51 -17.48
C LEU A 205 -3.58 5.56 -16.71
N GLY A 206 -2.26 5.66 -16.90
CA GLY A 206 -1.28 4.88 -16.15
C GLY A 206 -1.43 5.05 -14.64
N ARG A 207 -1.58 6.29 -14.16
CA ARG A 207 -1.84 6.59 -12.74
C ARG A 207 -3.17 6.02 -12.24
N LEU A 208 -4.21 6.05 -13.07
CA LEU A 208 -5.50 5.46 -12.70
C LEU A 208 -5.39 3.95 -12.53
N LEU A 209 -4.71 3.26 -13.43
CA LEU A 209 -4.46 1.82 -13.33
C LEU A 209 -3.61 1.48 -12.10
N GLU A 210 -2.61 2.29 -11.81
CA GLU A 210 -1.78 2.20 -10.61
C GLU A 210 -2.61 2.32 -9.33
N GLU A 211 -3.43 3.37 -9.21
CA GLU A 211 -4.24 3.62 -8.03
C GLU A 211 -5.29 2.51 -7.82
N ARG A 212 -5.82 1.97 -8.91
CA ARG A 212 -6.70 0.79 -8.87
C ARG A 212 -5.98 -0.45 -8.34
N ALA A 213 -4.74 -0.68 -8.77
CA ALA A 213 -3.93 -1.79 -8.27
C ALA A 213 -3.64 -1.67 -6.77
N LYS A 214 -3.30 -0.47 -6.29
CA LYS A 214 -3.08 -0.20 -4.86
C LYS A 214 -4.33 -0.45 -4.01
N GLY A 215 -5.51 -0.04 -4.46
CA GLY A 215 -6.76 -0.27 -3.76
C GLY A 215 -7.04 -1.75 -3.51
N ASN A 216 -6.70 -2.63 -4.44
CA ASN A 216 -6.87 -4.07 -4.29
C ASN A 216 -5.92 -4.68 -3.24
N THR A 217 -4.74 -4.11 -3.03
CA THR A 217 -3.74 -4.64 -2.09
C THR A 217 -4.07 -4.33 -0.62
N SER A 218 -4.78 -3.26 -0.35
CA SER A 218 -5.29 -2.92 0.98
C SER A 218 -6.42 -3.84 1.47
N THR A 219 -7.00 -4.64 0.57
CA THR A 219 -8.18 -5.47 0.87
C THR A 219 -7.87 -6.59 1.87
N ALA A 220 -6.66 -7.14 1.87
CA ALA A 220 -6.28 -8.21 2.81
C ALA A 220 -6.29 -7.72 4.27
N ILE A 221 -5.70 -6.56 4.54
CA ILE A 221 -5.73 -5.97 5.90
C ILE A 221 -7.17 -5.62 6.30
N LYS A 222 -7.96 -5.05 5.37
CA LYS A 222 -9.38 -4.73 5.64
C LYS A 222 -10.21 -5.97 5.93
N LYS A 223 -9.94 -7.10 5.28
CA LYS A 223 -10.57 -8.39 5.61
C LYS A 223 -10.21 -8.83 7.02
N LEU A 224 -8.93 -8.74 7.42
CA LEU A 224 -8.51 -9.07 8.79
C LEU A 224 -9.15 -8.14 9.83
N MET A 225 -9.19 -6.82 9.58
CA MET A 225 -9.87 -5.86 10.46
C MET A 225 -11.38 -6.13 10.53
N GLY A 226 -12.01 -6.54 9.42
CA GLY A 226 -13.43 -6.92 9.36
C GLY A 226 -13.78 -8.18 10.15
N LEU A 227 -12.82 -8.93 10.67
CA LEU A 227 -13.06 -10.08 11.56
C LEU A 227 -13.43 -9.66 12.99
N GLN A 228 -13.11 -8.43 13.39
CA GLN A 228 -13.48 -7.91 14.70
C GLN A 228 -14.93 -7.37 14.67
N PRO A 229 -15.81 -7.78 15.59
CA PRO A 229 -17.16 -7.22 15.70
C PRO A 229 -17.11 -5.80 16.27
N GLN A 230 -18.11 -4.98 15.95
CA GLN A 230 -18.19 -3.61 16.50
C GLN A 230 -18.77 -3.55 17.90
N THR A 231 -19.65 -4.49 18.25
CA THR A 231 -20.29 -4.60 19.55
C THR A 231 -20.13 -6.00 20.13
N VAL A 232 -20.22 -6.11 21.43
CA VAL A 232 -20.12 -7.38 22.17
C VAL A 232 -21.18 -7.43 23.28
N THR A 233 -21.61 -8.64 23.64
CA THR A 233 -22.51 -8.86 24.75
C THR A 233 -21.69 -9.10 26.02
N ARG A 234 -21.57 -8.08 26.88
CA ARG A 234 -20.96 -8.19 28.21
C ARG A 234 -22.00 -8.66 29.22
N ILE A 235 -21.61 -9.48 30.17
CA ILE A 235 -22.43 -9.83 31.33
C ILE A 235 -22.09 -8.83 32.45
N SER A 236 -23.10 -8.05 32.85
CA SER A 236 -22.96 -7.08 33.94
C SER A 236 -22.71 -7.78 35.27
N THR A 237 -22.25 -7.05 36.28
CA THR A 237 -22.12 -7.54 37.65
C THR A 237 -23.46 -7.97 38.25
N SER A 238 -24.59 -7.51 37.70
CA SER A 238 -25.94 -7.98 38.02
C SER A 238 -26.31 -9.30 37.36
N GLY A 239 -25.48 -9.84 36.47
CA GLY A 239 -25.74 -11.07 35.70
C GLY A 239 -26.54 -10.87 34.41
N GLU A 240 -26.93 -9.62 34.08
CA GLU A 240 -27.72 -9.33 32.88
C GLU A 240 -26.82 -9.06 31.66
N PRO A 241 -27.22 -9.51 30.46
CA PRO A 241 -26.50 -9.24 29.23
C PRO A 241 -26.70 -7.78 28.78
N GLU A 242 -25.60 -7.06 28.55
CA GLU A 242 -25.53 -5.69 28.07
C GLU A 242 -24.72 -5.64 26.77
N GLU A 243 -25.24 -4.98 25.73
CA GLU A 243 -24.51 -4.77 24.50
C GLU A 243 -23.66 -3.50 24.62
N ILE A 244 -22.34 -3.64 24.48
CA ILE A 244 -21.38 -2.53 24.57
C ILE A 244 -20.51 -2.46 23.31
N ALA A 245 -19.97 -1.30 22.99
CA ALA A 245 -18.98 -1.15 21.94
C ALA A 245 -17.68 -1.86 22.32
N ILE A 246 -16.99 -2.47 21.34
CA ILE A 246 -15.75 -3.23 21.59
C ILE A 246 -14.67 -2.39 22.28
N GLY A 247 -14.59 -1.08 21.98
CA GLY A 247 -13.63 -0.17 22.61
C GLY A 247 -13.88 0.10 24.12
N GLN A 248 -14.99 -0.36 24.67
CA GLN A 248 -15.35 -0.24 26.09
C GLN A 248 -15.05 -1.51 26.88
N VAL A 249 -14.63 -2.59 26.22
CA VAL A 249 -14.30 -3.85 26.87
C VAL A 249 -13.00 -3.69 27.64
N CYS A 250 -13.02 -4.09 28.92
CA CYS A 250 -11.88 -4.09 29.81
C CYS A 250 -11.41 -5.51 30.12
N THR A 251 -10.15 -5.64 30.48
CA THR A 251 -9.61 -6.91 30.99
C THR A 251 -10.38 -7.32 32.27
N GLY A 252 -10.84 -8.57 32.31
CA GLY A 252 -11.65 -9.12 33.40
C GLY A 252 -13.16 -9.15 33.09
N ASP A 253 -13.65 -8.46 32.08
CA ASP A 253 -15.06 -8.51 31.67
C ASP A 253 -15.45 -9.92 31.23
N ILE A 254 -16.68 -10.34 31.58
CA ILE A 254 -17.28 -11.59 31.12
C ILE A 254 -18.08 -11.30 29.86
N ILE A 255 -17.71 -11.96 28.77
CA ILE A 255 -18.33 -11.77 27.47
C ILE A 255 -19.06 -13.07 27.06
N GLN A 256 -20.28 -12.93 26.60
CA GLN A 256 -21.07 -14.04 26.04
C GLN A 256 -20.95 -14.05 24.52
N VAL A 257 -20.73 -15.24 23.97
CA VAL A 257 -20.68 -15.47 22.50
C VAL A 257 -21.71 -16.51 22.12
N ARG A 258 -22.56 -16.14 21.15
CA ARG A 258 -23.62 -16.99 20.59
C ARG A 258 -23.13 -17.71 19.33
N PRO A 259 -23.84 -18.73 18.86
CA PRO A 259 -23.54 -19.39 17.59
C PRO A 259 -23.50 -18.41 16.42
N GLY A 260 -22.47 -18.49 15.59
CA GLY A 260 -22.26 -17.62 14.43
C GLY A 260 -21.60 -16.26 14.77
N GLU A 261 -21.45 -15.91 16.03
CA GLU A 261 -20.80 -14.65 16.44
C GLU A 261 -19.27 -14.77 16.38
N LYS A 262 -18.63 -13.63 16.10
CA LYS A 262 -17.17 -13.47 16.16
C LYS A 262 -16.73 -13.19 17.57
N ILE A 263 -15.61 -13.81 17.97
CA ILE A 263 -14.97 -13.53 19.26
C ILE A 263 -14.24 -12.20 19.15
N ALA A 264 -14.54 -11.28 20.06
CA ALA A 264 -14.10 -9.90 19.97
C ALA A 264 -12.70 -9.66 20.51
N VAL A 265 -12.34 -10.34 21.61
CA VAL A 265 -11.09 -10.15 22.37
C VAL A 265 -10.53 -11.51 22.79
N ASP A 266 -9.25 -11.56 23.19
CA ASP A 266 -8.66 -12.81 23.68
C ASP A 266 -9.04 -13.05 25.13
N GLY A 267 -9.27 -14.32 25.50
CA GLY A 267 -9.63 -14.66 26.87
C GLY A 267 -9.69 -16.17 27.12
N VAL A 268 -10.28 -16.52 28.27
CA VAL A 268 -10.42 -17.89 28.74
C VAL A 268 -11.88 -18.21 29.02
N VAL A 269 -12.36 -19.32 28.49
CA VAL A 269 -13.74 -19.80 28.68
C VAL A 269 -14.00 -20.09 30.16
N THR A 270 -15.04 -19.46 30.72
CA THR A 270 -15.47 -19.65 32.12
C THR A 270 -16.66 -20.61 32.20
N GLU A 271 -17.60 -20.57 31.24
CA GLU A 271 -18.82 -21.38 31.23
C GLU A 271 -19.20 -21.78 29.82
N GLY A 272 -19.76 -22.98 29.69
CA GLY A 272 -20.27 -23.50 28.43
C GLY A 272 -19.22 -24.24 27.59
N SER A 273 -19.64 -24.64 26.41
CA SER A 273 -18.75 -25.29 25.44
C SER A 273 -19.26 -25.06 24.01
N SER A 274 -18.31 -25.00 23.08
CA SER A 274 -18.62 -24.84 21.65
C SER A 274 -17.50 -25.36 20.76
N TYR A 275 -17.73 -25.30 19.46
CA TYR A 275 -16.72 -25.45 18.44
C TYR A 275 -16.43 -24.08 17.81
N VAL A 276 -15.18 -23.71 17.78
CA VAL A 276 -14.70 -22.41 17.28
C VAL A 276 -13.82 -22.64 16.06
N ASP A 277 -14.13 -21.93 14.98
CA ASP A 277 -13.31 -21.87 13.78
C ASP A 277 -12.12 -20.93 14.03
N GLU A 278 -10.94 -21.52 14.12
CA GLU A 278 -9.66 -20.82 14.32
C GLU A 278 -8.79 -20.85 13.04
N SER A 279 -9.37 -21.21 11.89
CA SER A 279 -8.62 -21.35 10.62
C SER A 279 -7.84 -20.09 10.24
N MET A 280 -8.33 -18.93 10.64
CA MET A 280 -7.66 -17.65 10.46
C MET A 280 -6.31 -17.56 11.21
N LEU A 281 -6.17 -18.28 12.34
CA LEU A 281 -4.96 -18.24 13.18
C LEU A 281 -3.98 -19.38 12.85
N ASN A 282 -4.50 -20.58 12.69
CA ASN A 282 -3.71 -21.80 12.53
C ASN A 282 -3.76 -22.40 11.11
N GLY A 283 -4.64 -21.89 10.24
CA GLY A 283 -4.83 -22.41 8.88
C GLY A 283 -5.64 -23.72 8.80
N GLU A 284 -6.02 -24.31 9.95
CA GLU A 284 -6.71 -25.59 10.00
C GLU A 284 -8.23 -25.39 9.78
N PRO A 285 -8.86 -26.07 8.80
CA PRO A 285 -10.28 -25.89 8.50
C PRO A 285 -11.22 -26.57 9.50
N VAL A 286 -10.68 -27.37 10.42
CA VAL A 286 -11.48 -28.13 11.40
C VAL A 286 -11.71 -27.28 12.64
N PRO A 287 -12.98 -27.00 13.03
CA PRO A 287 -13.27 -26.24 14.22
C PRO A 287 -12.78 -26.91 15.50
N VAL A 288 -12.16 -26.13 16.39
CA VAL A 288 -11.58 -26.60 17.64
C VAL A 288 -12.63 -26.58 18.77
N ARG A 289 -12.75 -27.66 19.50
CA ARG A 289 -13.62 -27.71 20.68
C ARG A 289 -13.09 -26.84 21.80
N LYS A 290 -13.90 -25.91 22.29
CA LYS A 290 -13.62 -25.05 23.45
C LYS A 290 -14.55 -25.43 24.59
N GLN A 291 -13.96 -25.55 25.78
CA GLN A 291 -14.64 -25.85 27.05
C GLN A 291 -14.02 -24.98 28.16
N THR A 292 -14.56 -25.05 29.37
CA THR A 292 -14.02 -24.31 30.50
C THR A 292 -12.51 -24.39 30.61
N ALA A 293 -11.84 -23.28 30.86
CA ALA A 293 -10.38 -23.07 30.86
C ALA A 293 -9.69 -23.14 29.47
N SER A 294 -10.43 -23.29 28.37
CA SER A 294 -9.86 -23.17 27.03
C SER A 294 -9.64 -21.71 26.64
N LYS A 295 -8.51 -21.43 25.97
CA LYS A 295 -8.24 -20.10 25.41
C LYS A 295 -9.05 -19.86 24.15
N VAL A 296 -9.54 -18.64 23.98
CA VAL A 296 -10.20 -18.14 22.78
C VAL A 296 -9.54 -16.85 22.30
N TYR A 297 -9.61 -16.58 20.98
CA TYR A 297 -8.86 -15.53 20.35
C TYR A 297 -9.77 -14.62 19.51
N ALA A 298 -9.46 -13.34 19.51
CA ALA A 298 -10.14 -12.34 18.71
C ALA A 298 -10.13 -12.70 17.21
N GLY A 299 -11.27 -12.46 16.53
CA GLY A 299 -11.41 -12.70 15.10
C GLY A 299 -11.82 -14.13 14.71
N THR A 300 -11.81 -15.08 15.65
CA THR A 300 -12.30 -16.45 15.43
C THR A 300 -13.83 -16.49 15.49
N ILE A 301 -14.45 -17.53 14.92
CA ILE A 301 -15.91 -17.61 14.75
C ILE A 301 -16.46 -18.77 15.57
N ASN A 302 -17.40 -18.46 16.45
CA ASN A 302 -18.12 -19.46 17.20
C ASN A 302 -19.15 -20.19 16.32
N GLN A 303 -19.15 -21.54 16.28
CA GLN A 303 -19.96 -22.29 15.33
C GLN A 303 -21.28 -22.81 15.90
N LYS A 304 -21.28 -23.61 16.97
CA LYS A 304 -22.47 -24.39 17.35
C LYS A 304 -23.00 -24.13 18.75
N GLY A 305 -22.19 -23.90 19.76
CA GLY A 305 -22.59 -23.71 21.13
C GLY A 305 -22.63 -22.25 21.54
N SER A 306 -23.06 -21.99 22.77
CA SER A 306 -22.90 -20.69 23.43
C SER A 306 -21.99 -20.87 24.63
N PHE A 307 -21.10 -19.93 24.84
CA PHE A 307 -20.18 -19.94 25.99
C PHE A 307 -19.93 -18.53 26.49
N ARG A 308 -19.45 -18.44 27.72
CA ARG A 308 -18.95 -17.21 28.33
C ARG A 308 -17.46 -17.32 28.54
N PHE A 309 -16.75 -16.23 28.34
CA PHE A 309 -15.31 -16.19 28.55
C PHE A 309 -14.92 -14.88 29.24
N GLN A 310 -13.86 -14.92 30.01
CA GLN A 310 -13.28 -13.75 30.65
C GLN A 310 -12.22 -13.15 29.75
N ALA A 311 -12.33 -11.84 29.46
CA ALA A 311 -11.37 -11.10 28.65
C ALA A 311 -10.01 -10.99 29.38
N GLU A 312 -8.93 -11.47 28.74
CA GLU A 312 -7.55 -11.35 29.23
C GLU A 312 -6.78 -10.26 28.49
N LYS A 313 -6.93 -10.18 27.15
CA LYS A 313 -6.27 -9.18 26.34
C LYS A 313 -7.29 -8.46 25.47
N VAL A 314 -7.22 -7.13 25.48
CA VAL A 314 -8.17 -6.25 24.79
C VAL A 314 -7.46 -5.26 23.89
N GLY A 315 -8.16 -4.73 22.89
CA GLY A 315 -7.64 -3.69 21.98
C GLY A 315 -6.37 -4.11 21.24
N SER A 316 -5.30 -3.33 21.41
CA SER A 316 -4.01 -3.54 20.72
C SER A 316 -3.24 -4.80 21.15
N ASP A 317 -3.62 -5.40 22.28
CA ASP A 317 -2.89 -6.52 22.87
C ASP A 317 -3.45 -7.88 22.44
N THR A 318 -4.53 -7.89 21.67
CA THR A 318 -5.13 -9.10 21.11
C THR A 318 -4.24 -9.74 20.05
N MET A 319 -4.37 -11.06 19.88
CA MET A 319 -3.63 -11.82 18.84
C MET A 319 -3.94 -11.29 17.43
N LEU A 320 -5.21 -10.97 17.16
CA LEU A 320 -5.61 -10.39 15.88
C LEU A 320 -4.94 -9.03 15.64
N ALA A 321 -4.91 -8.13 16.64
CA ALA A 321 -4.24 -6.85 16.52
C ALA A 321 -2.73 -7.01 16.27
N HIS A 322 -2.11 -8.02 16.90
CA HIS A 322 -0.71 -8.34 16.67
C HIS A 322 -0.47 -8.82 15.23
N ILE A 323 -1.33 -9.70 14.69
CA ILE A 323 -1.26 -10.15 13.30
C ILE A 323 -1.42 -8.98 12.33
N ILE A 324 -2.42 -8.12 12.55
CA ILE A 324 -2.64 -6.92 11.70
C ILE A 324 -1.37 -6.05 11.71
N ARG A 325 -0.78 -5.80 12.87
CA ARG A 325 0.45 -5.01 13.02
C ARG A 325 1.62 -5.65 12.29
N MET A 326 1.83 -6.96 12.42
CA MET A 326 2.88 -7.66 11.67
C MET A 326 2.73 -7.52 10.16
N VAL A 327 1.50 -7.65 9.63
CA VAL A 327 1.21 -7.48 8.21
C VAL A 327 1.46 -6.04 7.76
N GLN A 328 1.07 -5.06 8.57
CA GLN A 328 1.32 -3.64 8.29
C GLN A 328 2.83 -3.33 8.29
N ASP A 329 3.57 -3.83 9.27
CA ASP A 329 5.02 -3.65 9.38
C ASP A 329 5.74 -4.30 8.18
N ALA A 330 5.33 -5.52 7.81
CA ALA A 330 5.86 -6.21 6.64
C ALA A 330 5.60 -5.44 5.34
N GLN A 331 4.36 -4.93 5.16
CA GLN A 331 4.01 -4.09 4.01
C GLN A 331 4.74 -2.75 4.02
N GLY A 332 5.07 -2.20 5.20
CA GLY A 332 5.86 -0.98 5.37
C GLY A 332 7.34 -1.15 5.06
N SER A 333 7.84 -2.37 5.05
CA SER A 333 9.25 -2.65 4.80
C SER A 333 9.63 -2.48 3.33
N LYS A 334 10.88 -2.07 3.03
CA LYS A 334 11.40 -1.93 1.66
C LYS A 334 12.30 -3.11 1.33
N ALA A 335 11.99 -3.82 0.25
CA ALA A 335 12.87 -4.83 -0.29
C ALA A 335 14.20 -4.23 -0.79
N PRO A 336 15.32 -4.99 -0.76
CA PRO A 336 16.60 -4.58 -1.30
C PRO A 336 16.53 -4.10 -2.74
N VAL A 337 15.76 -4.79 -3.60
CA VAL A 337 15.56 -4.39 -4.99
C VAL A 337 14.85 -3.03 -5.11
N GLN A 338 13.94 -2.69 -4.23
CA GLN A 338 13.28 -1.38 -4.22
C GLN A 338 14.27 -0.25 -3.88
N LYS A 339 15.15 -0.46 -2.88
CA LYS A 339 16.22 0.49 -2.55
C LYS A 339 17.18 0.72 -3.73
N LEU A 340 17.46 -0.33 -4.50
CA LEU A 340 18.27 -0.26 -5.72
C LEU A 340 17.57 0.58 -6.79
N VAL A 341 16.29 0.35 -7.04
CA VAL A 341 15.47 1.10 -8.00
C VAL A 341 15.42 2.58 -7.65
N ASP A 342 15.22 2.93 -6.38
CA ASP A 342 15.21 4.33 -5.90
C ASP A 342 16.56 5.02 -6.17
N ARG A 343 17.67 4.31 -5.94
CA ARG A 343 19.02 4.81 -6.23
C ARG A 343 19.25 5.01 -7.72
N ILE A 344 18.85 4.06 -8.55
CA ILE A 344 18.95 4.18 -10.02
C ILE A 344 18.15 5.39 -10.49
N ALA A 345 16.90 5.53 -10.06
CA ALA A 345 16.04 6.64 -10.46
C ALA A 345 16.61 8.02 -10.09
N SER A 346 17.28 8.14 -8.95
CA SER A 346 17.90 9.39 -8.50
C SER A 346 19.04 9.88 -9.39
N VAL A 347 19.74 8.97 -10.08
CA VAL A 347 20.81 9.28 -11.04
C VAL A 347 20.27 9.40 -12.46
N PHE A 348 19.33 8.54 -12.81
CA PHE A 348 18.76 8.43 -14.14
C PHE A 348 18.07 9.72 -14.61
N VAL A 349 17.23 10.33 -13.76
CA VAL A 349 16.47 11.54 -14.14
C VAL A 349 17.40 12.72 -14.52
N PRO A 350 18.39 13.10 -13.71
CA PRO A 350 19.36 14.12 -14.12
C PRO A 350 20.14 13.75 -15.38
N ALA A 351 20.53 12.48 -15.54
CA ALA A 351 21.23 12.01 -16.72
C ALA A 351 20.39 12.16 -18.01
N ILE A 352 19.11 11.84 -17.96
CA ILE A 352 18.18 12.00 -19.08
C ILE A 352 17.97 13.46 -19.46
N ILE A 353 17.86 14.35 -18.47
CA ILE A 353 17.77 15.80 -18.73
C ILE A 353 19.03 16.27 -19.49
N LEU A 354 20.21 15.82 -19.06
CA LEU A 354 21.46 16.14 -19.72
C LEU A 354 21.52 15.57 -21.15
N ILE A 355 21.11 14.33 -21.36
CA ILE A 355 21.04 13.69 -22.69
C ILE A 355 20.09 14.45 -23.60
N ALA A 356 18.90 14.82 -23.12
CA ALA A 356 17.95 15.62 -23.89
C ALA A 356 18.55 16.97 -24.33
N PHE A 357 19.28 17.63 -23.42
CA PHE A 357 19.96 18.87 -23.74
C PHE A 357 21.09 18.68 -24.78
N ILE A 358 21.90 17.64 -24.64
CA ILE A 358 22.93 17.29 -25.62
C ILE A 358 22.31 16.95 -27.00
N THR A 359 21.19 16.22 -26.98
CA THR A 359 20.45 15.90 -28.20
C THR A 359 19.97 17.16 -28.92
N PHE A 360 19.43 18.11 -28.17
CA PHE A 360 19.01 19.40 -28.68
C PHE A 360 20.19 20.16 -29.33
N LEU A 361 21.33 20.25 -28.66
CA LEU A 361 22.52 20.91 -29.18
C LEU A 361 23.10 20.20 -30.41
N ALA A 362 23.11 18.87 -30.42
CA ALA A 362 23.61 18.09 -31.56
C ALA A 362 22.78 18.39 -32.81
N TRP A 363 21.47 18.45 -32.73
CA TRP A 363 20.61 18.80 -33.86
C TRP A 363 20.79 20.24 -34.33
N LEU A 364 21.04 21.20 -33.43
CA LEU A 364 21.35 22.58 -33.77
C LEU A 364 22.63 22.69 -34.66
N ILE A 365 23.62 21.81 -34.39
CA ILE A 365 24.89 21.82 -35.11
C ILE A 365 24.80 21.01 -36.41
N LEU A 366 24.15 19.85 -36.39
CA LEU A 366 24.13 18.88 -37.51
C LEU A 366 23.09 19.23 -38.58
N ALA A 367 22.05 19.98 -38.27
CA ALA A 367 20.98 20.32 -39.22
C ALA A 367 20.74 21.86 -39.28
N PRO A 368 21.56 22.61 -40.02
CA PRO A 368 21.51 24.08 -40.02
C PRO A 368 20.16 24.70 -40.45
N SER A 369 19.40 24.02 -41.31
CA SER A 369 18.13 24.54 -41.83
C SER A 369 16.92 24.31 -40.88
N ASN A 370 16.87 23.14 -40.22
CA ASN A 370 15.74 22.73 -39.39
C ASN A 370 16.16 22.25 -37.99
N GLY A 371 17.40 22.47 -37.59
CA GLY A 371 18.03 21.95 -36.36
C GLY A 371 17.30 22.32 -35.09
N PHE A 372 16.72 23.54 -35.01
CA PHE A 372 15.96 23.96 -33.83
C PHE A 372 14.70 23.12 -33.62
N THR A 373 13.88 22.98 -34.70
CA THR A 373 12.62 22.21 -34.60
C THR A 373 12.88 20.73 -34.33
N GLN A 374 13.80 20.13 -35.11
CA GLN A 374 14.17 18.72 -34.98
C GLN A 374 14.83 18.45 -33.60
N GLY A 375 15.70 19.33 -33.15
CA GLY A 375 16.37 19.23 -31.87
C GLY A 375 15.40 19.34 -30.70
N LEU A 376 14.43 20.28 -30.79
CA LEU A 376 13.41 20.44 -29.75
C LEU A 376 12.52 19.19 -29.64
N LEU A 377 12.05 18.68 -30.77
CA LEU A 377 11.22 17.47 -30.82
C LEU A 377 12.00 16.24 -30.28
N ALA A 378 13.23 16.07 -30.74
CA ALA A 378 14.07 14.97 -30.26
C ALA A 378 14.32 15.06 -28.77
N ALA A 379 14.64 16.24 -28.25
CA ALA A 379 14.84 16.43 -26.80
C ALA A 379 13.55 16.15 -25.99
N VAL A 380 12.40 16.66 -26.44
CA VAL A 380 11.10 16.38 -25.84
C VAL A 380 10.79 14.88 -25.85
N THR A 381 11.06 14.20 -26.99
CA THR A 381 10.87 12.76 -27.13
C THR A 381 11.74 11.97 -26.15
N VAL A 382 13.03 12.34 -26.00
CA VAL A 382 13.92 11.73 -25.02
C VAL A 382 13.38 11.87 -23.61
N LEU A 383 12.90 13.06 -23.23
CA LEU A 383 12.35 13.30 -21.89
C LEU A 383 11.10 12.46 -21.60
N ILE A 384 10.25 12.27 -22.60
CA ILE A 384 8.98 11.54 -22.45
C ILE A 384 9.23 10.02 -22.36
N ILE A 385 10.00 9.46 -23.32
CA ILE A 385 10.24 8.01 -23.41
C ILE A 385 11.02 7.49 -22.19
N ALA A 386 11.91 8.31 -21.66
CA ALA A 386 12.76 7.94 -20.54
C ALA A 386 12.04 7.89 -19.16
N CYS A 387 10.71 8.01 -19.12
CA CYS A 387 9.99 7.88 -17.84
C CYS A 387 10.03 6.44 -17.31
N PRO A 388 10.69 6.15 -16.16
CA PRO A 388 10.68 4.83 -15.55
C PRO A 388 9.42 4.59 -14.70
N CYS A 389 8.25 4.96 -15.20
CA CYS A 389 7.00 5.04 -14.42
C CYS A 389 6.61 3.70 -13.78
N ALA A 390 6.75 2.59 -14.52
CA ALA A 390 6.41 1.26 -14.05
C ALA A 390 7.43 0.69 -13.05
N LEU A 391 8.71 1.08 -13.15
CA LEU A 391 9.79 0.54 -12.32
C LEU A 391 9.60 0.82 -10.83
N GLY A 392 9.10 2.02 -10.48
CA GLY A 392 8.87 2.42 -9.08
C GLY A 392 7.69 1.72 -8.41
N LEU A 393 6.84 1.03 -9.18
CA LEU A 393 5.59 0.44 -8.70
C LEU A 393 5.54 -1.08 -8.76
N ALA A 394 6.18 -1.68 -9.74
CA ALA A 394 6.09 -3.12 -9.99
C ALA A 394 6.47 -3.93 -8.74
N THR A 395 7.60 -3.63 -8.14
CA THR A 395 8.11 -4.35 -6.97
C THR A 395 7.27 -4.13 -5.70
N PRO A 396 6.97 -2.88 -5.27
CA PRO A 396 6.13 -2.66 -4.09
C PRO A 396 4.76 -3.32 -4.20
N THR A 397 4.12 -3.21 -5.37
CA THR A 397 2.80 -3.80 -5.60
C THR A 397 2.85 -5.33 -5.53
N ALA A 398 3.85 -5.97 -6.15
CA ALA A 398 4.02 -7.43 -6.10
C ALA A 398 4.26 -7.93 -4.67
N ILE A 399 5.11 -7.24 -3.92
CA ILE A 399 5.40 -7.55 -2.51
C ILE A 399 4.13 -7.43 -1.65
N MET A 400 3.39 -6.33 -1.79
CA MET A 400 2.15 -6.13 -1.02
C MET A 400 1.11 -7.20 -1.30
N VAL A 401 0.92 -7.58 -2.58
CA VAL A 401 0.02 -8.67 -2.97
C VAL A 401 0.51 -9.99 -2.37
N GLY A 402 1.81 -10.27 -2.44
CA GLY A 402 2.42 -11.47 -1.86
C GLY A 402 2.22 -11.57 -0.35
N ILE A 403 2.52 -10.49 0.39
CA ILE A 403 2.34 -10.41 1.85
C ILE A 403 0.86 -10.54 2.20
N GLY A 404 -0.02 -9.84 1.50
CA GLY A 404 -1.48 -9.91 1.72
C GLY A 404 -2.02 -11.32 1.48
N LYS A 405 -1.58 -11.98 0.41
CA LYS A 405 -2.01 -13.36 0.11
C LYS A 405 -1.47 -14.36 1.12
N GLY A 406 -0.22 -14.19 1.57
CA GLY A 406 0.34 -14.97 2.67
C GLY A 406 -0.51 -14.85 3.93
N ALA A 407 -0.85 -13.64 4.34
CA ALA A 407 -1.68 -13.38 5.52
C ALA A 407 -3.09 -14.00 5.43
N GLU A 408 -3.73 -13.97 4.23
CA GLU A 408 -5.02 -14.65 3.98
C GLU A 408 -4.93 -16.18 4.18
N LEU A 409 -3.77 -16.76 3.97
CA LEU A 409 -3.49 -18.20 4.13
C LEU A 409 -2.90 -18.55 5.51
N GLY A 410 -2.87 -17.63 6.47
CA GLY A 410 -2.27 -17.83 7.79
C GLY A 410 -0.73 -17.79 7.78
N ILE A 411 -0.10 -17.41 6.67
CA ILE A 411 1.36 -17.31 6.55
C ILE A 411 1.78 -15.86 6.82
N LEU A 412 2.39 -15.60 7.97
CA LEU A 412 2.86 -14.27 8.36
C LEU A 412 4.29 -14.04 7.85
N ILE A 413 4.40 -13.15 6.87
CA ILE A 413 5.69 -12.75 6.28
C ILE A 413 6.25 -11.59 7.10
N LYS A 414 7.47 -11.74 7.60
CA LYS A 414 8.12 -10.78 8.50
C LYS A 414 8.39 -9.43 7.82
N ASP A 415 8.91 -9.46 6.59
CA ASP A 415 9.30 -8.27 5.84
C ASP A 415 9.44 -8.57 4.33
N ALA A 416 9.57 -7.52 3.55
CA ALA A 416 9.73 -7.62 2.10
C ALA A 416 11.07 -8.27 1.68
N GLU A 417 12.11 -8.15 2.50
CA GLU A 417 13.41 -8.77 2.25
C GLU A 417 13.33 -10.29 2.38
N SER A 418 12.61 -10.80 3.39
CA SER A 418 12.35 -12.23 3.56
C SER A 418 11.62 -12.81 2.36
N LEU A 419 10.59 -12.10 1.83
CA LEU A 419 9.86 -12.53 0.64
C LEU A 419 10.75 -12.55 -0.61
N GLU A 420 11.61 -11.53 -0.80
CA GLU A 420 12.56 -11.50 -1.93
C GLU A 420 13.60 -12.62 -1.82
N THR A 421 14.08 -12.88 -0.61
CA THR A 421 15.14 -13.86 -0.36
C THR A 421 14.60 -15.30 -0.44
N ALA A 422 13.31 -15.52 -0.16
CA ALA A 422 12.68 -16.85 -0.21
C ALA A 422 12.89 -17.56 -1.55
N ARG A 423 12.97 -16.84 -2.67
CA ARG A 423 13.28 -17.41 -3.99
C ARG A 423 14.69 -18.03 -4.10
N LYS A 424 15.62 -17.69 -3.21
CA LYS A 424 17.01 -18.17 -3.22
C LYS A 424 17.22 -19.37 -2.31
N VAL A 425 16.16 -19.79 -1.60
CA VAL A 425 16.21 -20.96 -0.72
C VAL A 425 16.36 -22.20 -1.56
N ASP A 426 17.43 -22.95 -1.34
CA ASP A 426 17.76 -24.23 -1.96
C ASP A 426 17.75 -25.39 -0.95
N THR A 427 17.83 -25.07 0.33
CA THR A 427 17.88 -26.04 1.43
C THR A 427 16.86 -25.66 2.49
N ILE A 428 16.03 -26.63 2.89
CA ILE A 428 15.03 -26.47 3.95
C ILE A 428 15.40 -27.42 5.09
N VAL A 429 15.59 -26.86 6.28
CA VAL A 429 15.80 -27.63 7.51
C VAL A 429 14.50 -27.61 8.30
N LEU A 430 13.91 -28.79 8.51
CA LEU A 430 12.64 -28.96 9.21
C LEU A 430 12.90 -29.60 10.59
N ASP A 431 12.35 -28.98 11.65
CA ASP A 431 12.26 -29.61 12.95
C ASP A 431 11.18 -30.69 12.92
N LYS A 432 11.40 -31.78 13.66
CA LYS A 432 10.47 -32.90 13.70
C LYS A 432 9.28 -32.60 14.60
N THR A 433 9.57 -32.22 15.85
CA THR A 433 8.55 -32.18 16.90
C THR A 433 7.77 -30.88 16.90
N GLY A 434 6.46 -30.93 16.68
CA GLY A 434 5.60 -29.74 16.61
C GLY A 434 5.66 -28.98 15.26
N THR A 435 6.51 -29.46 14.30
CA THR A 435 6.59 -28.92 12.91
C THR A 435 6.16 -29.98 11.91
N LEU A 436 6.81 -31.14 11.88
CA LEU A 436 6.40 -32.28 11.03
C LEU A 436 5.41 -33.21 11.73
N THR A 437 5.35 -33.14 13.05
CA THR A 437 4.47 -33.95 13.89
C THR A 437 3.67 -33.02 14.82
N GLU A 438 2.52 -33.49 15.28
CA GLU A 438 1.67 -32.76 16.21
C GLU A 438 2.24 -32.59 17.62
N GLY A 439 3.39 -33.22 17.90
CA GLY A 439 4.02 -33.24 19.24
C GLY A 439 3.28 -34.07 20.27
N ARG A 440 2.23 -34.78 19.87
CA ARG A 440 1.47 -35.72 20.70
C ARG A 440 1.57 -37.10 20.13
N PRO A 441 2.29 -38.01 20.82
CA PRO A 441 2.38 -39.39 20.37
C PRO A 441 1.00 -40.05 20.49
N VAL A 442 0.54 -40.64 19.40
CA VAL A 442 -0.70 -41.45 19.34
C VAL A 442 -0.29 -42.88 18.94
N VAL A 443 -0.80 -43.86 19.63
CA VAL A 443 -0.60 -45.26 19.26
C VAL A 443 -1.44 -45.57 18.04
N THR A 444 -0.82 -45.83 16.89
CA THR A 444 -1.50 -46.17 15.63
C THR A 444 -1.64 -47.66 15.44
N ASP A 445 -0.61 -48.41 15.83
CA ASP A 445 -0.54 -49.86 15.63
C ASP A 445 0.05 -50.55 16.87
N LEU A 446 -0.55 -51.66 17.25
CA LEU A 446 -0.10 -52.52 18.31
C LEU A 446 0.20 -53.91 17.72
N ILE A 447 1.47 -54.28 17.70
CA ILE A 447 1.92 -55.59 17.24
C ILE A 447 2.28 -56.44 18.47
N TRP A 448 1.70 -57.61 18.60
CA TRP A 448 1.83 -58.50 19.72
C TRP A 448 2.48 -59.82 19.29
N ASP A 449 3.44 -60.28 20.06
CA ASP A 449 4.08 -61.58 19.79
C ASP A 449 3.26 -62.76 20.33
N ASN A 450 2.38 -62.53 21.33
CA ASN A 450 1.46 -63.53 21.80
C ASN A 450 0.14 -62.94 22.31
N GLU A 451 -0.93 -63.81 22.40
CA GLU A 451 -2.28 -63.36 22.79
C GLU A 451 -2.43 -62.97 24.27
N GLN A 452 -1.61 -63.47 25.14
CA GLN A 452 -1.66 -63.17 26.58
C GLN A 452 -1.17 -61.77 26.91
N GLU A 453 -0.09 -61.34 26.29
CA GLU A 453 0.42 -59.96 26.39
C GLU A 453 -0.55 -58.94 25.82
N LYS A 454 -1.31 -59.31 24.76
CA LYS A 454 -2.37 -58.49 24.14
C LYS A 454 -3.47 -58.17 25.15
N CYS A 455 -3.94 -59.15 25.96
CA CYS A 455 -4.98 -58.93 26.94
C CYS A 455 -4.53 -58.05 28.12
N GLU A 456 -3.32 -58.23 28.62
CA GLU A 456 -2.77 -57.45 29.72
C GLU A 456 -2.55 -55.97 29.32
N ALA A 457 -1.95 -55.73 28.16
CA ALA A 457 -1.71 -54.37 27.71
C ALA A 457 -2.98 -53.67 27.25
N ALA A 458 -3.97 -54.33 26.68
CA ALA A 458 -5.28 -53.76 26.40
C ALA A 458 -5.99 -53.29 27.69
N PHE A 459 -5.81 -54.04 28.79
CA PHE A 459 -6.31 -53.66 30.10
C PHE A 459 -5.58 -52.41 30.64
N PHE A 460 -4.25 -52.34 30.55
CA PHE A 460 -3.46 -51.16 30.94
C PHE A 460 -3.78 -49.95 30.11
N LEU A 461 -3.93 -50.05 28.77
CA LEU A 461 -4.34 -48.94 27.89
C LEU A 461 -5.74 -48.42 28.18
N SER A 462 -6.68 -49.31 28.57
CA SER A 462 -8.01 -48.93 28.99
C SER A 462 -8.01 -48.12 30.32
N LEU A 463 -7.10 -48.52 31.23
CA LEU A 463 -6.92 -47.79 32.50
C LEU A 463 -6.27 -46.39 32.31
N ILE A 464 -5.35 -46.25 31.37
CA ILE A 464 -4.77 -44.95 31.01
C ILE A 464 -5.86 -44.01 30.43
N HIS A 465 -6.73 -44.52 29.61
CA HIS A 465 -7.87 -43.74 29.09
C HIS A 465 -8.92 -43.35 30.16
N ILE A 466 -9.05 -44.11 31.25
CA ILE A 466 -9.94 -43.80 32.38
C ILE A 466 -9.28 -42.83 33.36
N SER A 467 -7.96 -42.82 33.49
CA SER A 467 -7.23 -41.99 34.45
C SER A 467 -6.82 -40.63 33.93
N GLU A 468 -6.79 -40.40 32.62
CA GLU A 468 -6.61 -39.08 32.08
C GLU A 468 -7.97 -38.38 31.91
N PRO A 469 -8.25 -37.26 32.66
CA PRO A 469 -9.33 -36.43 32.29
C PRO A 469 -9.02 -35.90 30.89
N THR A 470 -9.91 -36.14 29.96
CA THR A 470 -9.88 -35.53 28.59
C THR A 470 -9.62 -34.05 28.74
N ARG A 471 -8.36 -33.62 28.55
CA ARG A 471 -7.96 -32.23 28.44
C ARG A 471 -8.24 -31.72 27.04
#